data_f6d32d60af3bf6d17bfaf93de20a878d
#
_entry.id   f6d32d60af3bf6d17bfaf93de20a878d
#
_cell.length_a   1.000
_cell.length_b   1.000
_cell.length_c   1.000
_cell.angle_alpha   90.00
_cell.angle_beta   90.00
_cell.angle_gamma   90.00
#
_symmetry.space_group_name_H-M   'P 1'
#
loop_
_entity.id
_entity.type
_entity.pdbx_description
1 polymer ?
#
loop_
_entity_poly.entity_id
_entity_poly.type
_entity_poly.pdbx_seq_one_letter_code
_entity_poly.pdbx_strand_id
1 'polypeptide(L)'
;MRQSLYDVARAKVTLAVAVRTNGTATGTAVDLHENLDASRSALIVVFAGTMTDGSVAVTLEESADNSAWSTVAAPDLQGTAPTVASTDDDKVFELGYVGSKRYLRVKAVTSGATSGGTFGAVIVRGYPRRTPISHS
;
A
#
# COMPACT_ATOMS: atom_id res chain seq x y z
N MET A 1 -3.45 -22.14 20.86
CA MET A 1 -3.52 -22.52 19.41
C MET A 1 -2.80 -21.47 18.58
N ARG A 2 -1.98 -21.90 17.67
CA ARG A 2 -1.28 -20.99 16.76
C ARG A 2 -2.03 -20.91 15.44
N GLN A 3 -2.11 -19.69 14.89
CA GLN A 3 -2.60 -19.48 13.53
C GLN A 3 -1.44 -19.12 12.63
N SER A 4 -1.46 -19.63 11.40
CA SER A 4 -0.44 -19.31 10.41
C SER A 4 -0.83 -18.02 9.69
N LEU A 5 0.01 -17.00 9.80
CA LEU A 5 -0.19 -15.78 9.02
C LEU A 5 -0.08 -16.07 7.53
N TYR A 6 0.77 -17.00 7.14
CA TYR A 6 0.93 -17.42 5.75
C TYR A 6 -0.38 -17.94 5.14
N ASP A 7 -1.18 -18.67 5.94
CA ASP A 7 -2.43 -19.27 5.46
C ASP A 7 -3.59 -18.26 5.32
N VAL A 8 -3.47 -17.08 5.95
CA VAL A 8 -4.57 -16.10 6.00
C VAL A 8 -4.20 -14.75 5.41
N ALA A 9 -2.97 -14.57 4.94
CA ALA A 9 -2.53 -13.29 4.40
C ALA A 9 -1.60 -13.49 3.21
N ARG A 10 -1.67 -12.56 2.25
CA ARG A 10 -0.70 -12.54 1.15
C ARG A 10 -0.42 -11.11 0.71
N ALA A 11 0.83 -10.89 0.32
CA ALA A 11 1.32 -9.57 -0.08
C ALA A 11 1.39 -9.45 -1.59
N LYS A 12 1.20 -8.23 -2.08
CA LYS A 12 1.41 -7.89 -3.47
C LYS A 12 1.97 -6.48 -3.58
N VAL A 13 2.93 -6.28 -4.47
CA VAL A 13 3.51 -4.96 -4.69
C VAL A 13 2.48 -4.06 -5.36
N THR A 14 2.23 -2.90 -4.78
CA THR A 14 1.44 -1.85 -5.41
C THR A 14 2.34 -0.76 -5.99
N LEU A 15 3.41 -0.39 -5.29
CA LEU A 15 4.38 0.60 -5.75
C LEU A 15 5.76 -0.04 -5.75
N ALA A 16 6.32 -0.27 -6.93
CA ALA A 16 7.62 -0.89 -7.07
C ALA A 16 8.72 -0.03 -6.41
N VAL A 17 9.70 -0.69 -5.80
CA VAL A 17 10.82 -0.01 -5.19
C VAL A 17 11.67 0.64 -6.29
N ALA A 18 11.85 1.95 -6.18
CA ALA A 18 12.65 2.70 -7.15
C ALA A 18 13.09 4.03 -6.55
N VAL A 19 14.15 4.59 -7.10
CA VAL A 19 14.54 5.97 -6.80
C VAL A 19 13.59 6.90 -7.54
N ARG A 20 13.00 7.84 -6.81
CA ARG A 20 12.04 8.79 -7.40
C ARG A 20 12.39 10.22 -7.02
N THR A 21 12.26 11.11 -8.00
CA THR A 21 12.37 12.55 -7.82
C THR A 21 10.98 13.18 -7.86
N ASN A 22 10.89 14.50 -8.04
CA ASN A 22 9.60 15.20 -8.06
C ASN A 22 8.63 14.60 -9.07
N GLY A 23 7.41 14.44 -8.64
CA GLY A 23 6.34 13.92 -9.48
C GLY A 23 5.40 13.01 -8.71
N THR A 24 4.43 12.48 -9.43
CA THR A 24 3.45 11.55 -8.87
C THR A 24 3.75 10.13 -9.35
N ALA A 25 3.88 9.22 -8.40
CA ALA A 25 3.96 7.78 -8.69
C ALA A 25 2.64 7.13 -8.29
N THR A 26 1.97 6.51 -9.24
CA THR A 26 0.73 5.81 -9.00
C THR A 26 1.02 4.31 -9.01
N GLY A 27 0.66 3.64 -7.93
CA GLY A 27 0.89 2.21 -7.79
C GLY A 27 -0.03 1.38 -8.68
N THR A 28 0.31 0.10 -8.78
CA THR A 28 -0.49 -0.88 -9.49
C THR A 28 -1.68 -1.29 -8.63
N ALA A 29 -2.85 -1.47 -9.23
CA ALA A 29 -4.03 -1.91 -8.53
C ALA A 29 -3.84 -3.32 -7.95
N VAL A 30 -4.22 -3.48 -6.70
CA VAL A 30 -4.21 -4.78 -6.01
C VAL A 30 -5.66 -5.22 -5.82
N ASP A 31 -5.99 -6.39 -6.33
CA ASP A 31 -7.35 -6.94 -6.27
C ASP A 31 -7.52 -7.72 -4.96
N LEU A 32 -8.42 -7.26 -4.10
CA LEU A 32 -8.71 -7.93 -2.84
C LEU A 32 -9.48 -9.23 -3.03
N HIS A 33 -10.06 -9.44 -4.20
CA HIS A 33 -10.83 -10.65 -4.54
C HIS A 33 -10.08 -11.61 -5.47
N GLU A 34 -8.79 -11.39 -5.66
CA GLU A 34 -7.99 -12.23 -6.54
C GLU A 34 -8.06 -13.71 -6.11
N ASN A 35 -8.21 -14.59 -7.08
CA ASN A 35 -8.32 -16.05 -6.86
C ASN A 35 -9.49 -16.45 -5.93
N LEU A 36 -10.54 -15.64 -5.90
CA LEU A 36 -11.75 -15.89 -5.09
C LEU A 36 -11.48 -15.87 -3.57
N ASP A 37 -10.34 -15.35 -3.14
CA ASP A 37 -10.02 -15.26 -1.71
C ASP A 37 -10.91 -14.25 -0.97
N ALA A 38 -11.36 -13.21 -1.68
CA ALA A 38 -12.26 -12.19 -1.12
C ALA A 38 -11.77 -11.67 0.23
N SER A 39 -10.56 -11.13 0.25
CA SER A 39 -9.96 -10.58 1.48
C SER A 39 -10.80 -9.42 2.01
N ARG A 40 -11.03 -9.41 3.32
CA ARG A 40 -11.92 -8.44 3.98
C ARG A 40 -11.19 -7.24 4.52
N SER A 41 -9.89 -7.31 4.64
CA SER A 41 -9.06 -6.19 5.10
C SER A 41 -7.70 -6.25 4.46
N ALA A 42 -6.96 -5.16 4.59
CA ALA A 42 -5.62 -5.06 4.05
C ALA A 42 -4.73 -4.26 4.98
N LEU A 43 -3.46 -4.63 5.02
CA LEU A 43 -2.41 -3.88 5.67
C LEU A 43 -1.53 -3.31 4.56
N ILE A 44 -1.38 -2.01 4.53
CA ILE A 44 -0.57 -1.32 3.54
C ILE A 44 0.77 -1.00 4.19
N VAL A 45 1.84 -1.51 3.63
CA VAL A 45 3.20 -1.30 4.14
C VAL A 45 3.94 -0.42 3.14
N VAL A 46 4.29 0.80 3.57
CA VAL A 46 5.13 1.71 2.81
C VAL A 46 6.50 1.70 3.47
N PHE A 47 7.53 1.47 2.70
CA PHE A 47 8.88 1.40 3.24
C PHE A 47 9.83 2.27 2.43
N ALA A 48 10.74 2.91 3.14
CA ALA A 48 11.77 3.77 2.57
C ALA A 48 13.13 3.11 2.72
N GLY A 49 13.96 3.25 1.69
CA GLY A 49 15.36 2.97 1.77
C GLY A 49 16.12 4.26 2.08
N THR A 50 17.09 4.63 1.24
CA THR A 50 17.82 5.88 1.40
C THR A 50 16.97 7.04 0.86
N MET A 51 16.69 8.02 1.72
CA MET A 51 15.97 9.24 1.37
C MET A 51 16.96 10.40 1.40
N THR A 52 17.42 10.85 0.23
CA THR A 52 18.46 11.88 0.13
C THR A 52 17.88 13.28 0.38
N ASP A 53 16.79 13.63 -0.31
CA ASP A 53 16.13 14.93 -0.16
C ASP A 53 14.66 14.84 -0.55
N GLY A 54 13.92 15.92 -0.30
CA GLY A 54 12.51 16.02 -0.61
C GLY A 54 11.62 15.35 0.43
N SER A 55 10.33 15.32 0.12
CA SER A 55 9.32 14.63 0.92
C SER A 55 8.32 13.92 0.00
N VAL A 56 7.76 12.83 0.50
CA VAL A 56 6.82 12.00 -0.26
C VAL A 56 5.51 11.95 0.50
N ALA A 57 4.46 12.54 -0.07
CA ALA A 57 3.11 12.43 0.48
C ALA A 57 2.46 11.16 -0.06
N VAL A 58 2.12 10.24 0.84
CA VAL A 58 1.55 8.95 0.48
C VAL A 58 0.05 8.97 0.75
N THR A 59 -0.74 8.50 -0.21
CA THR A 59 -2.18 8.32 -0.05
C THR A 59 -2.58 6.94 -0.52
N LEU A 60 -3.68 6.44 0.05
CA LEU A 60 -4.28 5.18 -0.36
C LEU A 60 -5.53 5.49 -1.19
N GLU A 61 -5.62 4.89 -2.36
CA GLU A 61 -6.78 5.02 -3.23
C GLU A 61 -7.54 3.71 -3.37
N GLU A 62 -8.84 3.80 -3.55
CA GLU A 62 -9.73 2.66 -3.69
C GLU A 62 -10.56 2.77 -4.95
N SER A 63 -10.99 1.62 -5.47
CA SER A 63 -11.87 1.55 -6.64
C SER A 63 -12.75 0.31 -6.58
N ALA A 64 -13.99 0.44 -7.06
CA ALA A 64 -14.89 -0.71 -7.18
C ALA A 64 -14.68 -1.47 -8.50
N ASP A 65 -14.19 -0.80 -9.54
CA ASP A 65 -14.14 -1.31 -10.91
C ASP A 65 -12.76 -1.25 -11.57
N ASN A 66 -11.74 -0.84 -10.84
CA ASN A 66 -10.37 -0.64 -11.34
C ASN A 66 -10.28 0.43 -12.43
N SER A 67 -11.22 1.36 -12.45
CA SER A 67 -11.29 2.43 -13.44
C SER A 67 -11.45 3.79 -12.79
N ALA A 68 -12.47 3.95 -11.95
CA ALA A 68 -12.70 5.18 -11.20
C ALA A 68 -12.08 5.05 -9.81
N TRP A 69 -11.13 5.92 -9.49
CA TRP A 69 -10.36 5.90 -8.25
C TRP A 69 -10.67 7.09 -7.36
N SER A 70 -10.71 6.87 -6.07
CA SER A 70 -10.88 7.92 -5.07
C SER A 70 -9.99 7.65 -3.86
N THR A 71 -9.62 8.72 -3.15
CA THR A 71 -8.88 8.59 -1.90
C THR A 71 -9.75 7.91 -0.85
N VAL A 72 -9.19 6.97 -0.11
CA VAL A 72 -9.91 6.25 0.94
C VAL A 72 -10.33 7.24 2.03
N ALA A 73 -11.62 7.19 2.40
CA ALA A 73 -12.17 8.06 3.43
C ALA A 73 -11.65 7.66 4.82
N ALA A 74 -11.57 8.64 5.72
CA ALA A 74 -11.02 8.42 7.07
C ALA A 74 -11.67 7.26 7.83
N PRO A 75 -13.00 7.04 7.79
CA PRO A 75 -13.61 5.89 8.48
C PRO A 75 -13.14 4.53 7.99
N ASP A 76 -12.70 4.44 6.73
CA ASP A 76 -12.22 3.18 6.12
C ASP A 76 -10.72 3.01 6.23
N LEU A 77 -10.01 4.01 6.74
CA LEU A 77 -8.56 4.00 6.86
C LEU A 77 -8.17 3.91 8.34
N GLN A 78 -7.34 2.95 8.66
CA GLN A 78 -6.74 2.84 9.99
C GLN A 78 -5.33 3.42 9.95
N GLY A 79 -5.03 4.27 10.91
CA GLY A 79 -3.78 5.03 10.94
C GLY A 79 -3.88 6.31 10.11
N THR A 80 -2.75 6.96 9.91
CA THR A 80 -2.66 8.20 9.16
C THR A 80 -1.74 8.02 7.97
N ALA A 81 -2.17 8.48 6.80
CA ALA A 81 -1.35 8.43 5.59
C ALA A 81 -0.03 9.18 5.83
N PRO A 82 1.12 8.53 5.63
CA PRO A 82 2.41 9.11 6.02
C PRO A 82 2.90 10.14 5.01
N THR A 83 3.75 11.05 5.51
CA THR A 83 4.64 11.85 4.69
C THR A 83 6.06 11.37 4.99
N VAL A 84 6.73 10.81 4.00
CA VAL A 84 8.09 10.28 4.18
C VAL A 84 9.06 11.42 3.95
N ALA A 85 9.85 11.74 4.98
CA ALA A 85 10.81 12.83 4.94
C ALA A 85 12.23 12.33 4.64
N SER A 86 13.14 13.23 4.33
CA SER A 86 14.55 12.87 4.06
C SER A 86 15.28 12.29 5.28
N THR A 87 14.68 12.42 6.47
CA THR A 87 15.20 11.84 7.70
C THR A 87 14.67 10.46 8.01
N ASP A 88 13.80 9.92 7.15
CA ASP A 88 13.11 8.65 7.37
C ASP A 88 13.77 7.48 6.64
N ASP A 89 15.10 7.47 6.58
CA ASP A 89 15.86 6.37 5.98
C ASP A 89 15.50 5.04 6.66
N ASP A 90 15.29 4.01 5.85
CA ASP A 90 15.08 2.63 6.29
C ASP A 90 13.88 2.46 7.24
N LYS A 91 12.87 3.33 7.12
CA LYS A 91 11.66 3.24 7.94
C LYS A 91 10.52 2.55 7.22
N VAL A 92 9.63 1.99 8.03
CA VAL A 92 8.41 1.34 7.57
C VAL A 92 7.20 2.09 8.12
N PHE A 93 6.22 2.35 7.27
CA PHE A 93 4.96 2.99 7.64
C PHE A 93 3.82 2.02 7.32
N GLU A 94 2.86 1.92 8.22
CA GLU A 94 1.76 0.98 8.07
C GLU A 94 0.42 1.69 8.10
N LEU A 95 -0.49 1.26 7.22
CA LEU A 95 -1.87 1.71 7.17
C LEU A 95 -2.78 0.49 7.12
N GLY A 96 -3.99 0.62 7.65
CA GLY A 96 -4.99 -0.43 7.54
C GLY A 96 -6.16 0.02 6.67
N TYR A 97 -6.75 -0.90 5.94
CA TYR A 97 -7.93 -0.65 5.14
C TYR A 97 -9.06 -1.58 5.58
N VAL A 98 -10.20 -1.00 5.94
CA VAL A 98 -11.39 -1.72 6.38
C VAL A 98 -12.63 -1.37 5.55
N GLY A 99 -12.43 -0.77 4.40
CA GLY A 99 -13.51 -0.42 3.48
C GLY A 99 -14.01 -1.63 2.67
N SER A 100 -14.92 -1.36 1.75
CA SER A 100 -15.62 -2.40 1.00
C SER A 100 -15.27 -2.46 -0.49
N LYS A 101 -14.34 -1.63 -0.96
CA LYS A 101 -13.98 -1.61 -2.37
C LYS A 101 -13.06 -2.78 -2.72
N ARG A 102 -13.14 -3.21 -3.96
CA ARG A 102 -12.40 -4.38 -4.44
C ARG A 102 -10.93 -4.10 -4.69
N TYR A 103 -10.60 -2.92 -5.18
CA TYR A 103 -9.24 -2.58 -5.62
C TYR A 103 -8.63 -1.49 -4.77
N LEU A 104 -7.35 -1.65 -4.44
CA LEU A 104 -6.55 -0.65 -3.72
C LEU A 104 -5.25 -0.38 -4.47
N ARG A 105 -4.75 0.84 -4.33
CA ARG A 105 -3.40 1.19 -4.77
C ARG A 105 -2.84 2.32 -3.93
N VAL A 106 -1.53 2.39 -3.84
CA VAL A 106 -0.83 3.49 -3.18
C VAL A 106 -0.44 4.53 -4.22
N LYS A 107 -0.65 5.79 -3.90
CA LYS A 107 -0.22 6.92 -4.70
C LYS A 107 0.77 7.74 -3.88
N ALA A 108 1.88 8.10 -4.48
CA ALA A 108 2.93 8.87 -3.80
C ALA A 108 3.28 10.09 -4.62
N VAL A 109 3.29 11.27 -3.97
CA VAL A 109 3.67 12.54 -4.59
C VAL A 109 4.96 13.01 -3.93
N THR A 110 6.02 13.11 -4.71
CA THR A 110 7.33 13.58 -4.25
C THR A 110 7.48 15.06 -4.62
N SER A 111 7.94 15.86 -3.66
CA SER A 111 8.18 17.29 -3.85
C SER A 111 9.47 17.71 -3.15
N GLY A 112 10.05 18.83 -3.61
CA GLY A 112 11.27 19.39 -3.02
C GLY A 112 12.50 18.53 -3.20
N ALA A 113 12.52 17.60 -4.16
CA ALA A 113 13.60 16.66 -4.36
C ALA A 113 14.48 17.06 -5.55
N THR A 114 15.79 16.91 -5.40
CA THR A 114 16.76 16.98 -6.49
C THR A 114 17.30 15.60 -6.81
N SER A 115 17.76 14.89 -5.79
CA SER A 115 18.23 13.50 -5.91
C SER A 115 17.12 12.50 -5.58
N GLY A 116 16.17 12.89 -4.74
CA GLY A 116 15.03 12.08 -4.39
C GLY A 116 15.31 11.01 -3.35
N GLY A 117 14.52 9.96 -3.36
CA GLY A 117 14.66 8.87 -2.42
C GLY A 117 14.15 7.56 -3.00
N THR A 118 14.56 6.49 -2.36
CA THR A 118 14.15 5.13 -2.72
C THR A 118 13.02 4.70 -1.80
N PHE A 119 11.88 4.35 -2.36
CA PHE A 119 10.74 3.86 -1.58
C PHE A 119 9.86 2.94 -2.41
N GLY A 120 9.03 2.19 -1.72
CA GLY A 120 8.05 1.32 -2.36
C GLY A 120 6.94 0.98 -1.38
N ALA A 121 5.94 0.25 -1.84
CA ALA A 121 4.82 -0.15 -1.02
C ALA A 121 4.27 -1.50 -1.44
N VAL A 122 3.85 -2.28 -0.45
CA VAL A 122 3.14 -3.53 -0.67
C VAL A 122 1.80 -3.48 0.07
N ILE A 123 0.84 -4.23 -0.43
CA ILE A 123 -0.45 -4.41 0.22
C ILE A 123 -0.55 -5.87 0.65
N VAL A 124 -0.72 -6.09 1.95
CA VAL A 124 -0.94 -7.41 2.52
C VAL A 124 -2.44 -7.60 2.69
N ARG A 125 -3.00 -8.58 1.98
CA ARG A 125 -4.43 -8.89 2.04
C ARG A 125 -4.66 -9.94 3.10
N GLY A 126 -5.70 -9.76 3.91
CA GLY A 126 -6.00 -10.65 5.02
C GLY A 126 -7.47 -10.94 5.20
N TYR A 127 -7.78 -11.83 6.13
CA TYR A 127 -9.11 -12.31 6.43
C TYR A 127 -9.88 -12.78 5.19
N PRO A 128 -9.33 -13.75 4.43
CA PRO A 128 -10.00 -14.26 3.24
C PRO A 128 -11.24 -15.07 3.62
N ARG A 129 -12.15 -15.22 2.66
CA ARG A 129 -13.31 -16.10 2.87
C ARG A 129 -12.92 -17.59 2.90
N ARG A 130 -11.79 -17.92 2.32
CA ARG A 130 -11.30 -19.29 2.21
C ARG A 130 -9.86 -19.37 2.71
N THR A 131 -9.56 -20.42 3.45
CA THR A 131 -8.21 -20.71 3.94
C THR A 131 -7.85 -22.17 3.64
N PRO A 132 -6.59 -22.46 3.38
CA PRO A 132 -5.49 -21.52 3.16
C PRO A 132 -5.65 -20.78 1.84
N ILE A 133 -5.08 -19.56 1.76
CA ILE A 133 -5.14 -18.77 0.54
C ILE A 133 -4.06 -19.20 -0.45
N SER A 134 -4.31 -18.91 -1.73
CA SER A 134 -3.35 -19.22 -2.78
C SER A 134 -2.27 -18.14 -2.87
N HIS A 135 -1.02 -18.56 -2.98
CA HIS A 135 0.14 -17.68 -3.14
C HIS A 135 0.73 -17.72 -4.54
N SER A 136 0.07 -18.40 -5.46
CA SER A 136 0.54 -18.51 -6.85
C SER A 136 0.10 -17.35 -7.73
#